data_a40489f14830058ee579d8c41414b62e
#
_entry.id   a40489f14830058ee579d8c41414b62e
#
_cell.length_a   1.000
_cell.length_b   1.000
_cell.length_c   1.000
_cell.angle_alpha   90.00
_cell.angle_beta   90.00
_cell.angle_gamma   90.00
#
_symmetry.space_group_name_H-M   'P 1'
#
loop_
_entity.id
_entity.type
_entity.pdbx_description
1 polymer ?
#
loop_
_entity_poly.entity_id
_entity_poly.type
_entity_poly.pdbx_seq_one_letter_code
_entity_poly.pdbx_strand_id
1 'polypeptide(L)'
;MNKLAKSLYENSSQYLIILFLILASFNLIAQDSDESEYIESVTIIGSKEDVKDLAGSGAVISNEDLQKAMDTDIQKILTAVPGIYMRTEEGYGLRPNISIRGTAIERSGKVTIMEDGVLVAPAPYTASSAYYFPTTGRIHAVEVLKGPAVVSQGPQTIGGAINLISTPIPKVASGKFIQEIGENGMTRTHTYYGASQGNFGALVEIHEHASDGYDSIANVGGDTGFDKSDLMIKANYTSGNHSLTFKRVDLDETSNQSYVGLSQASFNANPRMRYGATAYDKMMNDGEQTSLTYEGSFNNFDVRFTSWQNDYHRDWFKVSDFNNDSEHGERDDINELISDANNGSANAQAILDGELAVEIEYKHNNRYYTNEGYQFNISTQLGIHALTVGYRDMEDSESRVQAHEYADQAADGSLSPLYGYIGLNNSNNRLRESSATSYY
;
A
#
# COMPACT_ATOMS: atom_id res chain seq x y z
N MET A 1 12.61 -8.37 14.92
CA MET A 1 13.43 -7.43 14.11
C MET A 1 14.81 -8.02 13.90
N ASN A 2 15.17 -8.34 12.66
CA ASN A 2 16.47 -8.93 12.33
C ASN A 2 17.57 -7.89 12.60
N LYS A 3 18.65 -8.27 13.26
CA LYS A 3 19.80 -7.38 13.58
C LYS A 3 20.38 -6.66 12.35
N LEU A 4 20.14 -7.21 11.14
CA LEU A 4 20.57 -6.61 9.88
C LEU A 4 19.71 -5.38 9.51
N ALA A 5 18.40 -5.45 9.69
CA ALA A 5 17.49 -4.33 9.39
C ALA A 5 17.74 -3.12 10.31
N LYS A 6 17.96 -3.39 11.60
CA LYS A 6 18.32 -2.34 12.56
C LYS A 6 19.69 -1.71 12.28
N SER A 7 20.67 -2.51 11.82
CA SER A 7 22.00 -2.02 11.41
C SER A 7 21.94 -1.20 10.11
N LEU A 8 21.02 -1.52 9.20
CA LEU A 8 20.81 -0.75 7.97
C LEU A 8 20.14 0.60 8.27
N TYR A 9 19.20 0.63 9.20
CA TYR A 9 18.52 1.85 9.63
C TYR A 9 19.45 2.81 10.39
N GLU A 10 20.25 2.32 11.32
CA GLU A 10 21.19 3.13 12.11
C GLU A 10 22.38 3.65 11.27
N ASN A 11 22.64 3.08 10.09
CA ASN A 11 23.71 3.49 9.17
C ASN A 11 23.21 4.08 7.85
N SER A 12 21.91 4.31 7.69
CA SER A 12 21.29 4.77 6.43
C SER A 12 21.95 6.06 5.89
N SER A 13 22.29 7.01 6.74
CA SER A 13 22.98 8.24 6.32
C SER A 13 24.40 8.02 5.77
N GLN A 14 25.12 7.02 6.25
CA GLN A 14 26.47 6.70 5.77
C GLN A 14 26.42 5.93 4.43
N TYR A 15 25.45 5.01 4.27
CA TYR A 15 25.26 4.30 3.00
C TYR A 15 24.73 5.22 1.90
N LEU A 16 23.86 6.19 2.23
CA LEU A 16 23.42 7.25 1.32
C LEU A 16 24.60 8.08 0.81
N ILE A 17 25.52 8.47 1.68
CA ILE A 17 26.72 9.26 1.31
C ILE A 17 27.64 8.42 0.43
N ILE A 18 27.86 7.14 0.71
CA ILE A 18 28.71 6.26 -0.09
C ILE A 18 28.05 5.99 -1.46
N LEU A 19 26.74 5.76 -1.51
CA LEU A 19 25.99 5.57 -2.75
C LEU A 19 26.03 6.85 -3.59
N PHE A 20 25.85 8.02 -3.00
CA PHE A 20 25.94 9.33 -3.65
C PHE A 20 27.34 9.59 -4.21
N LEU A 21 28.40 9.19 -3.52
CA LEU A 21 29.79 9.33 -3.97
C LEU A 21 30.12 8.34 -5.12
N ILE A 22 29.58 7.14 -5.12
CA ILE A 22 29.74 6.16 -6.22
C ILE A 22 28.99 6.66 -7.46
N LEU A 23 27.80 7.19 -7.30
CA LEU A 23 26.97 7.68 -8.41
C LEU A 23 27.47 9.03 -8.96
N ALA A 24 28.07 9.89 -8.15
CA ALA A 24 28.69 11.15 -8.58
C ALA A 24 29.95 10.97 -9.44
N SER A 25 30.51 9.75 -9.51
CA SER A 25 31.66 9.45 -10.38
C SER A 25 31.29 9.20 -11.85
N PHE A 26 30.01 9.16 -12.21
CA PHE A 26 29.56 9.09 -13.61
C PHE A 26 29.54 10.50 -14.22
N ASN A 27 30.38 10.74 -15.22
CA ASN A 27 30.52 12.03 -15.88
C ASN A 27 29.21 12.44 -16.58
N LEU A 28 28.72 13.63 -16.27
CA LEU A 28 27.63 14.32 -16.95
C LEU A 28 28.05 14.65 -18.41
N ILE A 29 27.55 13.89 -19.36
CA ILE A 29 27.54 14.27 -20.77
C ILE A 29 26.07 14.40 -21.17
N ALA A 30 25.59 15.62 -21.25
CA ALA A 30 24.29 15.93 -21.83
C ALA A 30 24.32 15.69 -23.33
N GLN A 31 23.47 14.84 -23.85
CA GLN A 31 23.24 14.66 -25.27
C GLN A 31 21.75 14.89 -25.54
N ASP A 32 21.50 15.89 -26.38
CA ASP A 32 20.16 16.25 -26.84
C ASP A 32 19.66 15.15 -27.79
N SER A 33 18.58 14.47 -27.47
CA SER A 33 17.91 13.53 -28.37
C SER A 33 16.40 13.55 -28.16
N ASP A 34 15.65 13.61 -29.24
CA ASP A 34 14.18 13.55 -29.34
C ASP A 34 13.57 12.16 -29.00
N GLU A 35 14.34 11.25 -28.42
CA GLU A 35 13.88 9.96 -27.93
C GLU A 35 13.44 10.05 -26.46
N SER A 36 12.50 9.19 -26.02
CA SER A 36 11.97 9.18 -24.64
C SER A 36 13.09 9.28 -23.61
N GLU A 37 12.92 10.12 -22.62
CA GLU A 37 13.90 10.42 -21.57
C GLU A 37 14.22 9.22 -20.67
N TYR A 38 13.37 8.19 -20.69
CA TYR A 38 13.43 7.02 -19.82
C TYR A 38 13.48 5.70 -20.62
N ILE A 39 13.99 4.64 -19.99
CA ILE A 39 13.75 3.27 -20.42
C ILE A 39 12.25 2.98 -20.22
N GLU A 40 11.62 2.36 -21.20
CA GLU A 40 10.18 2.10 -21.16
C GLU A 40 9.76 1.38 -19.88
N SER A 41 8.62 1.79 -19.33
CA SER A 41 8.00 1.19 -18.16
C SER A 41 6.92 0.20 -18.57
N VAL A 42 6.62 -0.76 -17.69
CA VAL A 42 5.53 -1.72 -17.92
C VAL A 42 4.18 -1.01 -17.80
N THR A 43 3.64 -0.58 -18.93
CA THR A 43 2.34 0.04 -19.06
C THR A 43 1.30 -0.94 -19.63
N ILE A 44 0.03 -0.68 -19.39
CA ILE A 44 -1.11 -1.42 -19.95
C ILE A 44 -1.85 -0.56 -20.96
N ILE A 45 -2.00 0.72 -20.67
CA ILE A 45 -2.62 1.73 -21.56
C ILE A 45 -1.54 2.47 -22.32
N GLY A 46 -0.49 2.93 -21.62
CA GLY A 46 0.59 3.74 -22.15
C GLY A 46 0.34 5.23 -21.94
N SER A 47 -0.36 5.89 -22.85
CA SER A 47 -0.58 7.33 -22.81
C SER A 47 -2.08 7.71 -22.68
N LYS A 48 -2.36 9.00 -22.44
CA LYS A 48 -3.74 9.53 -22.45
C LYS A 48 -4.42 9.37 -23.83
N GLU A 49 -3.65 9.44 -24.89
CA GLU A 49 -4.11 9.29 -26.27
C GLU A 49 -4.55 7.85 -26.57
N ASP A 50 -3.92 6.87 -25.95
CA ASP A 50 -4.18 5.43 -26.17
C ASP A 50 -5.47 4.96 -25.46
N VAL A 51 -6.00 5.76 -24.53
CA VAL A 51 -7.26 5.44 -23.82
C VAL A 51 -8.43 5.21 -24.79
N LYS A 52 -8.44 5.89 -25.96
CA LYS A 52 -9.48 5.75 -26.98
C LYS A 52 -9.49 4.37 -27.66
N ASP A 53 -8.37 3.66 -27.62
CA ASP A 53 -8.21 2.37 -28.28
C ASP A 53 -8.53 1.18 -27.35
N LEU A 54 -8.89 1.46 -26.08
CA LEU A 54 -9.28 0.44 -25.11
C LEU A 54 -10.65 -0.17 -25.44
N ALA A 55 -10.74 -1.49 -25.28
CA ALA A 55 -12.02 -2.20 -25.26
C ALA A 55 -12.74 -1.92 -23.92
N GLY A 56 -13.32 -0.72 -23.77
CA GLY A 56 -13.95 -0.31 -22.52
C GLY A 56 -13.78 1.18 -22.25
N SER A 57 -13.37 1.52 -21.05
CA SER A 57 -12.96 2.87 -20.70
C SER A 57 -11.77 2.86 -19.74
N GLY A 58 -10.95 3.87 -19.81
CA GLY A 58 -9.80 4.02 -18.95
C GLY A 58 -9.50 5.47 -18.65
N ALA A 59 -8.45 5.67 -17.86
CA ALA A 59 -7.84 6.98 -17.63
C ALA A 59 -6.35 6.77 -17.35
N VAL A 60 -5.54 7.73 -17.77
CA VAL A 60 -4.12 7.82 -17.41
C VAL A 60 -3.92 9.14 -16.67
N ILE A 61 -3.37 9.06 -15.46
CA ILE A 61 -2.87 10.20 -14.70
C ILE A 61 -1.36 10.21 -14.90
N SER A 62 -0.88 11.17 -15.66
CA SER A 62 0.52 11.24 -16.04
C SER A 62 1.41 11.75 -14.91
N ASN A 63 2.73 11.60 -15.05
CA ASN A 63 3.70 12.20 -14.15
C ASN A 63 3.51 13.72 -13.98
N GLU A 64 3.20 14.43 -15.08
CA GLU A 64 2.90 15.87 -15.04
C GLU A 64 1.67 16.18 -14.18
N ASP A 65 0.59 15.38 -14.28
CA ASP A 65 -0.60 15.56 -13.46
C ASP A 65 -0.29 15.31 -11.96
N LEU A 66 0.47 14.25 -11.65
CA LEU A 66 0.89 13.93 -10.29
C LEU A 66 1.78 15.04 -9.69
N GLN A 67 2.73 15.56 -10.48
CA GLN A 67 3.58 16.66 -10.04
C GLN A 67 2.80 17.96 -9.82
N LYS A 68 1.77 18.25 -10.62
CA LYS A 68 0.92 19.42 -10.42
C LYS A 68 0.01 19.27 -9.20
N ALA A 69 -0.51 18.06 -8.96
CA ALA A 69 -1.35 17.79 -7.80
C ALA A 69 -0.57 17.89 -6.49
N MET A 70 0.72 17.48 -6.48
CA MET A 70 1.59 17.41 -5.30
C MET A 70 0.97 16.62 -4.14
N ASP A 71 0.07 15.69 -4.45
CA ASP A 71 -0.69 14.93 -3.47
C ASP A 71 -0.05 13.57 -3.23
N THR A 72 0.02 13.15 -1.99
CA THR A 72 0.54 11.85 -1.58
C THR A 72 -0.56 10.84 -1.28
N ASP A 73 -1.80 11.30 -1.18
CA ASP A 73 -2.96 10.46 -0.97
C ASP A 73 -3.54 10.01 -2.32
N ILE A 74 -3.40 8.73 -2.64
CA ILE A 74 -3.96 8.14 -3.86
C ILE A 74 -5.47 8.36 -3.96
N GLN A 75 -6.17 8.46 -2.85
CA GLN A 75 -7.61 8.69 -2.85
C GLN A 75 -7.93 10.04 -3.49
N LYS A 76 -7.19 11.10 -3.16
CA LYS A 76 -7.37 12.42 -3.77
C LYS A 76 -7.01 12.41 -5.25
N ILE A 77 -5.90 11.78 -5.62
CA ILE A 77 -5.45 11.65 -7.01
C ILE A 77 -6.53 10.98 -7.87
N LEU A 78 -7.08 9.87 -7.40
CA LEU A 78 -8.08 9.09 -8.13
C LEU A 78 -9.46 9.77 -8.22
N THR A 79 -9.76 10.78 -7.41
CA THR A 79 -11.01 11.56 -7.55
C THR A 79 -11.13 12.26 -8.91
N ALA A 80 -10.02 12.49 -9.60
CA ALA A 80 -10.01 13.02 -10.96
C ALA A 80 -10.56 12.02 -12.01
N VAL A 81 -10.71 10.73 -11.67
CA VAL A 81 -11.16 9.70 -12.61
C VAL A 81 -12.65 9.44 -12.44
N PRO A 82 -13.50 9.72 -13.45
CA PRO A 82 -14.93 9.51 -13.37
C PRO A 82 -15.31 8.06 -13.04
N GLY A 83 -16.26 7.87 -12.11
CA GLY A 83 -16.78 6.57 -11.69
C GLY A 83 -15.91 5.84 -10.67
N ILE A 84 -14.91 6.50 -10.11
CA ILE A 84 -14.21 6.06 -8.92
C ILE A 84 -14.82 6.73 -7.69
N TYR A 85 -15.01 5.95 -6.63
CA TYR A 85 -15.51 6.40 -5.33
C TYR A 85 -14.54 5.97 -4.25
N MET A 86 -14.34 6.85 -3.29
CA MET A 86 -13.42 6.66 -2.19
C MET A 86 -14.13 6.77 -0.86
N ARG A 87 -13.66 5.99 0.13
CA ARG A 87 -14.00 6.19 1.53
C ARG A 87 -12.70 6.34 2.32
N THR A 88 -12.49 7.51 2.87
CA THR A 88 -11.35 7.76 3.76
C THR A 88 -11.58 7.02 5.07
N GLU A 89 -10.53 6.41 5.61
CA GLU A 89 -10.54 5.71 6.90
C GLU A 89 -9.66 6.44 7.90
N GLU A 90 -8.50 6.83 7.47
CA GLU A 90 -7.57 7.69 8.18
C GLU A 90 -7.19 8.88 7.29
N GLY A 91 -6.55 9.90 7.85
CA GLY A 91 -6.34 11.16 7.14
C GLY A 91 -5.15 11.20 6.17
N TYR A 92 -4.38 10.12 6.05
CA TYR A 92 -3.10 10.11 5.34
C TYR A 92 -3.08 9.26 4.06
N GLY A 93 -4.15 8.49 3.78
CA GLY A 93 -4.26 7.66 2.58
C GLY A 93 -3.44 6.37 2.62
N LEU A 94 -3.06 5.91 3.80
CA LEU A 94 -2.24 4.70 3.98
C LEU A 94 -3.00 3.43 3.58
N ARG A 95 -4.33 3.43 3.76
CA ARG A 95 -5.21 2.27 3.52
C ARG A 95 -6.40 2.68 2.66
N PRO A 96 -6.23 2.80 1.34
CA PRO A 96 -7.28 3.27 0.48
C PRO A 96 -8.43 2.28 0.36
N ASN A 97 -9.65 2.80 0.48
CA ASN A 97 -10.87 2.10 0.17
C ASN A 97 -11.40 2.63 -1.16
N ILE A 98 -11.20 1.86 -2.24
CA ILE A 98 -11.50 2.25 -3.61
C ILE A 98 -12.66 1.40 -4.14
N SER A 99 -13.65 2.05 -4.70
CA SER A 99 -14.73 1.43 -5.46
C SER A 99 -14.75 2.00 -6.88
N ILE A 100 -14.97 1.16 -7.85
CA ILE A 100 -15.18 1.57 -9.24
C ILE A 100 -16.60 1.17 -9.66
N ARG A 101 -17.37 2.12 -10.19
CA ARG A 101 -18.75 1.92 -10.66
C ARG A 101 -19.70 1.33 -9.61
N GLY A 102 -19.52 1.69 -8.31
CA GLY A 102 -20.40 1.30 -7.23
C GLY A 102 -20.22 -0.13 -6.71
N THR A 103 -19.08 -0.77 -6.96
CA THR A 103 -18.72 -2.05 -6.32
C THR A 103 -18.47 -1.86 -4.82
N ALA A 104 -18.44 -2.97 -4.08
CA ALA A 104 -18.12 -2.91 -2.66
C ALA A 104 -16.76 -2.26 -2.42
N ILE A 105 -16.74 -1.25 -1.53
CA ILE A 105 -15.59 -0.35 -1.35
C ILE A 105 -14.56 -0.87 -0.34
N GLU A 106 -14.97 -1.80 0.51
CA GLU A 106 -14.17 -2.30 1.64
C GLU A 106 -12.79 -2.79 1.21
N ARG A 107 -11.73 -2.12 1.70
CA ARG A 107 -10.32 -2.44 1.42
C ARG A 107 -10.02 -2.66 -0.06
N SER A 108 -10.71 -1.96 -0.95
CA SER A 108 -10.54 -2.09 -2.41
C SER A 108 -10.69 -3.54 -2.94
N GLY A 109 -11.34 -4.43 -2.19
CA GLY A 109 -11.36 -5.87 -2.45
C GLY A 109 -12.10 -6.31 -3.74
N LYS A 110 -12.63 -5.38 -4.53
CA LYS A 110 -13.26 -5.61 -5.84
C LYS A 110 -12.54 -4.86 -6.98
N VAL A 111 -11.37 -4.34 -6.70
CA VAL A 111 -10.50 -3.63 -7.66
C VAL A 111 -9.15 -4.33 -7.65
N THR A 112 -8.65 -4.71 -8.82
CA THR A 112 -7.29 -5.24 -8.95
C THR A 112 -6.29 -4.11 -8.86
N ILE A 113 -5.34 -4.21 -7.93
CA ILE A 113 -4.24 -3.27 -7.77
C ILE A 113 -2.97 -3.93 -8.29
N MET A 114 -2.25 -3.21 -9.15
CA MET A 114 -0.97 -3.64 -9.74
C MET A 114 0.08 -2.55 -9.59
N GLU A 115 1.33 -2.95 -9.57
CA GLU A 115 2.47 -2.09 -9.77
C GLU A 115 3.34 -2.67 -10.89
N ASP A 116 3.58 -1.89 -11.96
CA ASP A 116 4.27 -2.33 -13.17
C ASP A 116 3.69 -3.64 -13.75
N GLY A 117 2.36 -3.78 -13.73
CA GLY A 117 1.65 -4.96 -14.23
C GLY A 117 1.68 -6.19 -13.32
N VAL A 118 2.33 -6.13 -12.16
CA VAL A 118 2.37 -7.20 -11.15
C VAL A 118 1.28 -6.96 -10.10
N LEU A 119 0.55 -8.00 -9.73
CA LEU A 119 -0.47 -7.95 -8.68
C LEU A 119 0.18 -7.70 -7.31
N VAL A 120 -0.22 -6.62 -6.63
CA VAL A 120 0.39 -6.20 -5.36
C VAL A 120 -0.53 -6.28 -4.15
N ALA A 121 -1.80 -6.69 -4.31
CA ALA A 121 -2.58 -7.07 -3.15
C ALA A 121 -1.85 -8.20 -2.39
N PRO A 122 -1.80 -8.19 -1.05
CA PRO A 122 -0.97 -9.14 -0.30
C PRO A 122 -1.19 -10.60 -0.68
N ALA A 123 -2.46 -11.02 -0.87
CA ALA A 123 -2.83 -12.33 -1.40
C ALA A 123 -4.05 -12.16 -2.32
N PRO A 124 -3.87 -11.94 -3.64
CA PRO A 124 -4.92 -11.54 -4.56
C PRO A 124 -6.13 -12.48 -4.62
N TYR A 125 -5.92 -13.78 -4.44
CA TYR A 125 -6.99 -14.80 -4.47
C TYR A 125 -7.50 -15.17 -3.08
N THR A 126 -6.62 -15.43 -2.10
CA THR A 126 -7.00 -15.87 -0.76
C THR A 126 -7.48 -14.74 0.14
N ALA A 127 -6.92 -13.53 0.01
CA ALA A 127 -7.22 -12.37 0.83
C ALA A 127 -7.02 -11.07 0.04
N SER A 128 -7.94 -10.77 -0.86
CA SER A 128 -7.87 -9.67 -1.83
C SER A 128 -7.91 -8.25 -1.26
N SER A 129 -8.05 -8.11 0.05
CA SER A 129 -8.05 -6.79 0.71
C SER A 129 -6.73 -6.06 0.55
N ALA A 130 -6.75 -4.83 0.06
CA ALA A 130 -5.57 -3.99 -0.15
C ALA A 130 -5.05 -3.41 1.18
N TYR A 131 -4.49 -4.24 2.03
CA TYR A 131 -3.77 -3.78 3.22
C TYR A 131 -2.38 -3.25 2.90
N TYR A 132 -1.79 -3.67 1.81
CA TYR A 132 -0.67 -3.01 1.18
C TYR A 132 -1.19 -2.15 0.02
N PHE A 133 -0.64 -0.96 -0.09
CA PHE A 133 -0.81 -0.10 -1.26
C PHE A 133 0.54 0.57 -1.56
N PRO A 134 1.02 0.54 -2.83
CA PRO A 134 2.27 1.17 -3.21
C PRO A 134 2.30 2.65 -2.80
N THR A 135 3.43 3.10 -2.28
CA THR A 135 3.59 4.47 -1.79
C THR A 135 3.40 5.47 -2.93
N THR A 136 2.33 6.23 -2.86
CA THR A 136 1.90 7.14 -3.93
C THR A 136 2.97 8.17 -4.28
N GLY A 137 3.74 8.62 -3.29
CA GLY A 137 4.80 9.63 -3.50
C GLY A 137 5.93 9.21 -4.43
N ARG A 138 6.09 7.89 -4.70
CA ARG A 138 7.09 7.36 -5.63
C ARG A 138 6.51 6.86 -6.96
N ILE A 139 5.23 7.08 -7.19
CA ILE A 139 4.56 6.64 -8.41
C ILE A 139 4.77 7.68 -9.53
N HIS A 140 5.15 7.20 -10.70
CA HIS A 140 5.39 8.02 -11.89
C HIS A 140 4.10 8.29 -12.69
N ALA A 141 3.21 7.30 -12.79
CA ALA A 141 1.92 7.43 -13.46
C ALA A 141 0.90 6.44 -12.88
N VAL A 142 -0.38 6.69 -13.12
CA VAL A 142 -1.48 5.79 -12.71
C VAL A 142 -2.36 5.51 -13.91
N GLU A 143 -2.58 4.24 -14.20
CA GLU A 143 -3.51 3.77 -15.21
C GLU A 143 -4.75 3.17 -14.54
N VAL A 144 -5.92 3.53 -15.00
CA VAL A 144 -7.21 2.98 -14.53
C VAL A 144 -7.93 2.34 -15.70
N LEU A 145 -8.24 1.05 -15.57
CA LEU A 145 -8.95 0.27 -16.57
C LEU A 145 -10.34 -0.12 -16.06
N LYS A 146 -11.36 0.02 -16.92
CA LYS A 146 -12.75 -0.27 -16.59
C LYS A 146 -13.44 -0.98 -17.76
N GLY A 147 -14.25 -2.02 -17.46
CA GLY A 147 -14.98 -2.79 -18.47
C GLY A 147 -14.16 -3.94 -19.06
N PRO A 148 -14.39 -4.35 -20.32
CA PRO A 148 -13.78 -5.56 -20.89
C PRO A 148 -12.24 -5.58 -20.89
N ALA A 149 -11.59 -4.41 -20.94
CA ALA A 149 -10.14 -4.29 -20.94
C ALA A 149 -9.46 -4.90 -19.69
N VAL A 150 -10.21 -5.17 -18.62
CA VAL A 150 -9.65 -5.70 -17.37
C VAL A 150 -9.62 -7.24 -17.31
N VAL A 151 -10.17 -7.93 -18.26
CA VAL A 151 -10.36 -9.40 -18.20
C VAL A 151 -9.04 -10.16 -18.05
N SER A 152 -7.96 -9.62 -18.63
CA SER A 152 -6.61 -10.20 -18.57
C SER A 152 -5.81 -9.78 -17.33
N GLN A 153 -6.33 -8.85 -16.50
CA GLN A 153 -5.53 -8.23 -15.43
C GLN A 153 -5.51 -9.01 -14.12
N GLY A 154 -6.29 -10.06 -13.99
CA GLY A 154 -6.27 -10.97 -12.83
C GLY A 154 -7.57 -11.00 -12.03
N PRO A 155 -7.52 -11.47 -10.77
CA PRO A 155 -8.68 -11.58 -9.91
C PRO A 155 -9.21 -10.20 -9.49
N GLN A 156 -10.45 -10.19 -8.98
CA GLN A 156 -11.08 -9.00 -8.39
C GLN A 156 -11.29 -7.81 -9.35
N THR A 157 -11.35 -8.08 -10.65
CA THR A 157 -11.56 -7.07 -11.71
C THR A 157 -13.01 -6.61 -11.88
N ILE A 158 -13.93 -7.01 -10.99
CA ILE A 158 -15.37 -6.67 -11.09
C ILE A 158 -15.57 -5.15 -11.17
N GLY A 159 -14.85 -4.37 -10.37
CA GLY A 159 -14.84 -2.91 -10.45
C GLY A 159 -14.01 -2.40 -11.61
N GLY A 160 -12.82 -2.93 -11.74
CA GLY A 160 -11.79 -2.49 -12.66
C GLY A 160 -10.40 -2.87 -12.17
N ALA A 161 -9.38 -2.28 -12.80
CA ALA A 161 -7.99 -2.46 -12.40
C ALA A 161 -7.28 -1.10 -12.33
N ILE A 162 -6.34 -0.97 -11.42
CA ILE A 162 -5.45 0.17 -11.27
C ILE A 162 -4.04 -0.35 -11.39
N ASN A 163 -3.26 0.20 -12.32
CA ASN A 163 -1.85 -0.08 -12.48
C ASN A 163 -1.05 1.17 -12.11
N LEU A 164 -0.17 1.03 -11.16
CA LEU A 164 0.71 2.07 -10.66
C LEU A 164 2.06 1.91 -11.32
N ILE A 165 2.51 2.91 -12.05
CA ILE A 165 3.79 2.87 -12.74
C ILE A 165 4.85 3.46 -11.81
N SER A 166 5.82 2.66 -11.42
CA SER A 166 6.92 3.10 -10.58
C SER A 166 7.94 3.92 -11.38
N THR A 167 8.76 4.73 -10.71
CA THR A 167 9.76 5.59 -11.35
C THR A 167 10.62 4.82 -12.35
N PRO A 168 10.65 5.19 -13.64
CA PRO A 168 11.41 4.51 -14.66
C PRO A 168 12.92 4.87 -14.58
N ILE A 169 13.76 4.01 -15.15
CA ILE A 169 15.21 4.24 -15.20
C ILE A 169 15.50 5.33 -16.25
N PRO A 170 16.17 6.44 -15.88
CA PRO A 170 16.52 7.50 -16.82
C PRO A 170 17.56 7.04 -17.83
N LYS A 171 17.43 7.43 -19.10
CA LYS A 171 18.45 7.22 -20.15
C LYS A 171 19.68 8.08 -19.91
N VAL A 172 19.49 9.30 -19.44
CA VAL A 172 20.56 10.22 -19.04
C VAL A 172 20.58 10.33 -17.52
N ALA A 173 21.77 10.39 -16.95
CA ALA A 173 21.94 10.54 -15.50
C ALA A 173 21.08 11.67 -14.96
N SER A 174 20.10 11.35 -14.16
CA SER A 174 19.20 12.32 -13.54
C SER A 174 18.74 11.87 -12.16
N GLY A 175 18.27 12.81 -11.37
CA GLY A 175 17.77 12.56 -10.04
C GLY A 175 16.82 13.64 -9.58
N LYS A 176 16.11 13.34 -8.50
CA LYS A 176 15.16 14.23 -7.88
C LYS A 176 15.37 14.22 -6.37
N PHE A 177 15.22 15.34 -5.75
CA PHE A 177 15.16 15.48 -4.29
C PHE A 177 14.01 16.40 -3.93
N ILE A 178 13.09 15.91 -3.12
CA ILE A 178 12.01 16.69 -2.54
C ILE A 178 12.08 16.54 -1.03
N GLN A 179 12.03 17.64 -0.31
CA GLN A 179 11.81 17.69 1.13
C GLN A 179 10.60 18.55 1.42
N GLU A 180 9.65 18.00 2.13
CA GLU A 180 8.47 18.72 2.61
C GLU A 180 8.41 18.67 4.12
N ILE A 181 7.94 19.76 4.70
CA ILE A 181 7.72 19.92 6.14
C ILE A 181 6.35 20.58 6.29
N GLY A 182 5.54 20.06 7.18
CA GLY A 182 4.18 20.54 7.40
C GLY A 182 3.79 20.64 8.87
N GLU A 183 2.53 20.90 9.10
CA GLU A 183 1.95 20.87 10.45
C GLU A 183 1.94 19.46 11.04
N ASN A 184 1.80 19.35 12.35
CA ASN A 184 1.75 18.06 13.08
C ASN A 184 3.00 17.19 12.86
N GLY A 185 4.19 17.82 12.85
CA GLY A 185 5.44 17.11 12.65
C GLY A 185 5.58 16.45 11.28
N MET A 186 4.71 16.79 10.30
CA MET A 186 4.75 16.16 8.99
C MET A 186 6.08 16.43 8.29
N THR A 187 6.73 15.36 7.89
CA THR A 187 7.93 15.36 7.05
C THR A 187 7.77 14.38 5.92
N ARG A 188 8.23 14.77 4.72
CA ARG A 188 8.32 13.86 3.57
C ARG A 188 9.64 14.10 2.85
N THR A 189 10.38 13.03 2.66
CA THR A 189 11.59 13.01 1.82
C THR A 189 11.33 12.07 0.65
N HIS A 190 11.51 12.55 -0.56
CA HIS A 190 11.51 11.72 -1.76
C HIS A 190 12.77 12.02 -2.58
N THR A 191 13.57 11.02 -2.78
CA THR A 191 14.78 11.14 -3.58
C THR A 191 14.96 9.92 -4.48
N TYR A 192 15.38 10.16 -5.71
CA TYR A 192 15.90 9.11 -6.56
C TYR A 192 17.11 9.60 -7.35
N TYR A 193 17.91 8.67 -7.78
CA TYR A 193 18.95 8.87 -8.79
C TYR A 193 19.02 7.65 -9.68
N GLY A 194 19.15 7.88 -10.98
CA GLY A 194 19.31 6.83 -11.98
C GLY A 194 20.13 7.29 -13.17
N ALA A 195 20.63 6.31 -13.90
CA ALA A 195 21.41 6.54 -15.13
C ALA A 195 21.41 5.29 -15.98
N SER A 196 21.66 5.48 -17.29
CA SER A 196 21.95 4.39 -18.20
C SER A 196 23.29 4.66 -18.91
N GLN A 197 24.09 3.60 -19.10
CA GLN A 197 25.35 3.66 -19.83
C GLN A 197 25.52 2.40 -20.68
N GLY A 198 25.66 2.59 -21.98
CA GLY A 198 25.68 1.47 -22.93
C GLY A 198 24.36 0.67 -22.81
N ASN A 199 24.50 -0.62 -22.53
CA ASN A 199 23.35 -1.53 -22.40
C ASN A 199 22.77 -1.61 -20.99
N PHE A 200 23.37 -0.96 -19.99
CA PHE A 200 22.99 -1.07 -18.59
C PHE A 200 22.33 0.20 -18.09
N GLY A 201 21.28 0.05 -17.32
CA GLY A 201 20.62 1.10 -16.59
C GLY A 201 20.39 0.71 -15.12
N ALA A 202 20.38 1.69 -14.23
CA ALA A 202 20.05 1.48 -12.83
C ALA A 202 19.35 2.71 -12.23
N LEU A 203 18.54 2.45 -11.19
CA LEU A 203 17.87 3.48 -10.39
C LEU A 203 17.80 3.03 -8.94
N VAL A 204 18.00 3.97 -8.04
CA VAL A 204 17.70 3.83 -6.60
C VAL A 204 16.75 4.95 -6.21
N GLU A 205 15.71 4.62 -5.47
CA GLU A 205 14.69 5.55 -5.01
C GLU A 205 14.36 5.30 -3.54
N ILE A 206 14.28 6.37 -2.76
CA ILE A 206 13.93 6.36 -1.35
C ILE A 206 12.76 7.31 -1.15
N HIS A 207 11.76 6.86 -0.43
CA HIS A 207 10.64 7.67 0.01
C HIS A 207 10.41 7.46 1.50
N GLU A 208 10.43 8.54 2.27
CA GLU A 208 10.12 8.57 3.69
C GLU A 208 8.98 9.55 3.93
N HIS A 209 8.02 9.20 4.76
CA HIS A 209 6.89 10.04 5.11
C HIS A 209 6.45 9.76 6.53
N ALA A 210 6.39 10.80 7.36
CA ALA A 210 6.02 10.71 8.77
C ALA A 210 5.14 11.89 9.18
N SER A 211 4.37 11.71 10.25
CA SER A 211 3.62 12.77 10.95
C SER A 211 3.36 12.34 12.39
N ASP A 212 3.34 13.28 13.33
CA ASP A 212 2.94 13.04 14.73
C ASP A 212 1.42 12.87 14.90
N GLY A 213 0.64 13.07 13.83
CA GLY A 213 -0.81 12.98 13.86
C GLY A 213 -1.51 14.26 14.27
N TYR A 214 -2.80 14.31 14.05
CA TYR A 214 -3.64 15.47 14.34
C TYR A 214 -4.77 15.19 15.34
N ASP A 215 -4.96 13.94 15.74
CA ASP A 215 -5.97 13.55 16.72
C ASP A 215 -5.41 13.65 18.15
N SER A 216 -6.32 13.78 19.12
CA SER A 216 -5.99 13.76 20.54
C SER A 216 -6.62 12.52 21.21
N ILE A 217 -5.80 11.76 21.92
CA ILE A 217 -6.29 10.60 22.69
C ILE A 217 -6.76 11.10 24.05
N ALA A 218 -8.04 10.91 24.34
CA ALA A 218 -8.66 11.36 25.57
C ALA A 218 -8.01 10.70 26.80
N ASN A 219 -7.81 11.48 27.86
CA ASN A 219 -7.28 11.09 29.17
C ASN A 219 -5.85 10.52 29.19
N VAL A 220 -5.36 9.97 28.07
CA VAL A 220 -4.05 9.28 27.97
C VAL A 220 -3.02 10.12 27.23
N GLY A 221 -3.45 10.80 26.16
CA GLY A 221 -2.51 11.45 25.25
C GLY A 221 -1.71 10.43 24.41
N GLY A 222 -0.71 10.88 23.68
CA GLY A 222 0.15 10.03 22.87
C GLY A 222 0.19 10.46 21.41
N ASP A 223 1.01 9.77 20.64
CA ASP A 223 1.21 9.94 19.22
C ASP A 223 0.07 9.26 18.43
N THR A 224 -0.51 9.96 17.47
CA THR A 224 -1.57 9.48 16.60
C THR A 224 -1.16 9.46 15.13
N GLY A 225 0.11 9.60 14.87
CA GLY A 225 0.67 9.70 13.54
C GLY A 225 1.13 8.39 12.93
N PHE A 226 2.08 8.50 12.03
CA PHE A 226 2.66 7.36 11.32
C PHE A 226 4.09 7.66 10.89
N ASP A 227 4.82 6.58 10.62
CA ASP A 227 6.13 6.58 9.96
C ASP A 227 6.11 5.53 8.86
N LYS A 228 6.51 5.90 7.65
CA LYS A 228 6.56 5.00 6.49
C LYS A 228 7.81 5.24 5.68
N SER A 229 8.51 4.17 5.31
CA SER A 229 9.68 4.21 4.45
C SER A 229 9.60 3.17 3.35
N ASP A 230 10.06 3.55 2.15
CA ASP A 230 10.21 2.69 0.98
C ASP A 230 11.62 2.85 0.41
N LEU A 231 12.26 1.74 0.07
CA LEU A 231 13.46 1.68 -0.77
C LEU A 231 13.14 0.90 -2.02
N MET A 232 13.34 1.50 -3.20
CA MET A 232 13.24 0.80 -4.48
C MET A 232 14.58 0.81 -5.21
N ILE A 233 14.94 -0.34 -5.75
CA ILE A 233 16.10 -0.52 -6.62
C ILE A 233 15.63 -1.13 -7.94
N LYS A 234 16.06 -0.54 -9.07
CA LYS A 234 15.90 -1.12 -10.41
C LYS A 234 17.25 -1.29 -11.08
N ALA A 235 17.39 -2.35 -11.84
CA ALA A 235 18.50 -2.58 -12.75
C ALA A 235 17.98 -3.10 -14.08
N ASN A 236 18.51 -2.61 -15.18
CA ASN A 236 18.08 -2.99 -16.52
C ASN A 236 19.28 -3.34 -17.40
N TYR A 237 19.08 -4.30 -18.28
CA TYR A 237 19.97 -4.60 -19.39
C TYR A 237 19.18 -4.59 -20.70
N THR A 238 19.57 -3.72 -21.65
CA THR A 238 18.94 -3.58 -22.96
C THR A 238 19.91 -3.95 -24.05
N SER A 239 19.47 -4.76 -25.03
CA SER A 239 20.28 -5.13 -26.22
C SER A 239 19.38 -5.21 -27.44
N GLY A 240 19.52 -4.25 -28.34
CA GLY A 240 18.62 -4.10 -29.48
C GLY A 240 17.18 -3.89 -29.00
N ASN A 241 16.27 -4.74 -29.50
CA ASN A 241 14.85 -4.69 -29.13
C ASN A 241 14.52 -5.57 -27.91
N HIS A 242 15.47 -5.88 -27.07
CA HIS A 242 15.30 -6.74 -25.90
C HIS A 242 15.74 -6.02 -24.64
N SER A 243 14.95 -6.17 -23.58
CA SER A 243 15.16 -5.56 -22.29
C SER A 243 14.92 -6.58 -21.17
N LEU A 244 15.73 -6.55 -20.14
CA LEU A 244 15.56 -7.34 -18.92
C LEU A 244 15.67 -6.39 -17.73
N THR A 245 14.60 -6.26 -16.97
CA THR A 245 14.52 -5.36 -15.82
C THR A 245 14.30 -6.14 -14.54
N PHE A 246 15.20 -5.95 -13.59
CA PHE A 246 15.04 -6.38 -12.20
C PHE A 246 14.52 -5.21 -11.37
N LYS A 247 13.55 -5.46 -10.47
CA LYS A 247 13.05 -4.51 -9.48
C LYS A 247 12.96 -5.17 -8.11
N ARG A 248 13.38 -4.44 -7.08
CA ARG A 248 13.13 -4.78 -5.67
C ARG A 248 12.60 -3.54 -4.95
N VAL A 249 11.61 -3.77 -4.08
CA VAL A 249 11.06 -2.78 -3.16
C VAL A 249 11.08 -3.37 -1.76
N ASP A 250 11.57 -2.61 -0.79
CA ASP A 250 11.49 -2.91 0.63
C ASP A 250 10.65 -1.81 1.29
N LEU A 251 9.67 -2.21 2.09
CA LEU A 251 8.69 -1.34 2.75
C LEU A 251 8.70 -1.58 4.25
N ASP A 252 8.63 -0.50 5.04
CA ASP A 252 8.32 -0.52 6.47
C ASP A 252 7.31 0.59 6.78
N GLU A 253 6.30 0.27 7.60
CA GLU A 253 5.28 1.24 8.03
C GLU A 253 4.85 0.94 9.46
N THR A 254 4.88 1.95 10.31
CA THR A 254 4.18 1.96 11.61
C THR A 254 3.18 3.09 11.62
N SER A 255 1.92 2.78 11.96
CA SER A 255 0.85 3.79 12.07
C SER A 255 0.13 3.62 13.40
N ASN A 256 0.08 4.70 14.21
CA ASN A 256 -0.62 4.77 15.48
C ASN A 256 -2.09 5.16 15.29
N GLN A 257 -2.63 4.95 14.10
CA GLN A 257 -4.02 5.23 13.76
C GLN A 257 -4.96 4.17 14.32
N SER A 258 -6.17 4.58 14.69
CA SER A 258 -7.25 3.69 15.10
C SER A 258 -8.29 3.55 13.98
N TYR A 259 -8.93 2.38 13.91
CA TYR A 259 -10.11 2.18 13.05
C TYR A 259 -11.41 2.58 13.74
N VAL A 260 -11.34 2.90 15.03
CA VAL A 260 -12.51 3.15 15.88
C VAL A 260 -13.08 4.53 15.58
N GLY A 261 -14.38 4.58 15.29
CA GLY A 261 -15.14 5.81 15.16
C GLY A 261 -15.52 6.40 16.51
N LEU A 262 -16.32 7.47 16.48
CA LEU A 262 -16.87 8.14 17.68
C LEU A 262 -18.38 7.95 17.76
N SER A 263 -18.92 7.93 18.99
CA SER A 263 -20.34 8.15 19.18
C SER A 263 -20.74 9.53 18.69
N GLN A 264 -22.02 9.74 18.37
CA GLN A 264 -22.50 11.05 17.91
C GLN A 264 -22.27 12.14 18.97
N ALA A 265 -22.36 11.79 20.24
CA ALA A 265 -22.12 12.73 21.35
C ALA A 265 -20.65 13.15 21.38
N SER A 266 -19.71 12.19 21.34
CA SER A 266 -18.28 12.45 21.35
C SER A 266 -17.84 13.20 20.10
N PHE A 267 -18.36 12.85 18.91
CA PHE A 267 -18.10 13.58 17.68
C PHE A 267 -18.54 15.04 17.73
N ASN A 268 -19.73 15.31 18.29
CA ASN A 268 -20.22 16.67 18.44
C ASN A 268 -19.40 17.48 19.45
N ALA A 269 -18.85 16.83 20.48
CA ALA A 269 -18.01 17.48 21.46
C ALA A 269 -16.61 17.82 20.91
N ASN A 270 -15.96 16.86 20.24
CA ASN A 270 -14.66 17.04 19.62
C ASN A 270 -14.45 16.00 18.50
N PRO A 271 -14.61 16.38 17.22
CA PRO A 271 -14.47 15.45 16.09
C PRO A 271 -13.03 14.95 15.85
N ARG A 272 -12.04 15.53 16.52
CA ARG A 272 -10.62 15.13 16.46
C ARG A 272 -10.15 14.40 17.71
N MET A 273 -11.07 13.92 18.53
CA MET A 273 -10.71 13.06 19.65
C MET A 273 -10.67 11.60 19.24
N ARG A 274 -9.92 10.82 20.01
CA ARG A 274 -9.97 9.36 20.05
C ARG A 274 -10.25 8.93 21.48
N TYR A 275 -10.96 7.83 21.67
CA TYR A 275 -11.15 7.26 23.00
C TYR A 275 -9.82 6.84 23.63
N GLY A 276 -9.66 7.02 24.93
CA GLY A 276 -8.48 6.58 25.69
C GLY A 276 -8.13 5.11 25.45
N ALA A 277 -9.15 4.25 25.35
CA ALA A 277 -9.00 2.84 25.02
C ALA A 277 -8.26 2.56 23.70
N THR A 278 -8.17 3.50 22.77
CA THR A 278 -7.45 3.34 21.50
C THR A 278 -5.97 3.74 21.58
N ALA A 279 -5.45 4.07 22.78
CA ALA A 279 -4.08 4.55 22.94
C ALA A 279 -3.02 3.53 22.52
N TYR A 280 -3.32 2.26 22.57
CA TYR A 280 -2.44 1.18 22.15
C TYR A 280 -2.67 0.72 20.70
N ASP A 281 -3.69 1.27 20.01
CA ASP A 281 -3.94 0.91 18.61
C ASP A 281 -2.75 1.24 17.73
N LYS A 282 -2.30 0.23 16.98
CA LYS A 282 -1.14 0.34 16.10
C LYS A 282 -1.24 -0.64 14.93
N MET A 283 -0.86 -0.18 13.75
CA MET A 283 -0.62 -1.03 12.59
C MET A 283 0.88 -1.04 12.30
N MET A 284 1.46 -2.22 12.21
CA MET A 284 2.85 -2.45 11.82
C MET A 284 2.86 -3.29 10.56
N ASN A 285 3.50 -2.79 9.51
CA ASN A 285 3.60 -3.45 8.22
C ASN A 285 5.05 -3.49 7.78
N ASP A 286 5.47 -4.59 7.23
CA ASP A 286 6.73 -4.72 6.51
C ASP A 286 6.51 -5.59 5.27
N GLY A 287 7.27 -5.34 4.21
CA GLY A 287 7.10 -6.09 2.98
C GLY A 287 8.27 -5.98 2.04
N GLU A 288 8.42 -7.01 1.23
CA GLU A 288 9.41 -7.11 0.18
C GLU A 288 8.73 -7.48 -1.14
N GLN A 289 9.10 -6.81 -2.22
CA GLN A 289 8.63 -7.15 -3.56
C GLN A 289 9.83 -7.30 -4.47
N THR A 290 9.89 -8.40 -5.20
CA THR A 290 10.94 -8.65 -6.20
C THR A 290 10.28 -9.06 -7.50
N SER A 291 10.73 -8.48 -8.61
CA SER A 291 10.29 -8.90 -9.94
C SER A 291 11.41 -8.88 -10.96
N LEU A 292 11.28 -9.74 -11.98
CA LEU A 292 12.14 -9.80 -13.15
C LEU A 292 11.24 -9.77 -14.38
N THR A 293 11.37 -8.73 -15.19
CA THR A 293 10.60 -8.54 -16.41
C THR A 293 11.49 -8.56 -17.62
N TYR A 294 11.21 -9.46 -18.55
CA TYR A 294 11.80 -9.47 -19.89
C TYR A 294 10.79 -8.92 -20.90
N GLU A 295 11.22 -8.03 -21.77
CA GLU A 295 10.47 -7.52 -22.91
C GLU A 295 11.33 -7.65 -24.17
N GLY A 296 10.71 -8.07 -25.27
CA GLY A 296 11.44 -8.22 -26.52
C GLY A 296 10.55 -8.25 -27.75
N SER A 297 11.01 -7.64 -28.84
CA SER A 297 10.34 -7.65 -30.12
C SER A 297 11.07 -8.59 -31.10
N PHE A 298 10.33 -9.54 -31.65
CA PHE A 298 10.79 -10.54 -32.62
C PHE A 298 10.00 -10.38 -33.92
N ASN A 299 10.55 -9.69 -34.91
CA ASN A 299 9.86 -9.36 -36.16
C ASN A 299 8.49 -8.67 -35.89
N ASN A 300 7.41 -9.45 -35.95
CA ASN A 300 6.03 -8.96 -35.79
C ASN A 300 5.42 -9.33 -34.43
N PHE A 301 6.18 -9.90 -33.51
CA PHE A 301 5.71 -10.31 -32.21
C PHE A 301 6.42 -9.54 -31.12
N ASP A 302 5.64 -9.01 -30.18
CA ASP A 302 6.13 -8.49 -28.92
C ASP A 302 5.88 -9.52 -27.84
N VAL A 303 6.90 -9.77 -27.03
CA VAL A 303 6.87 -10.75 -25.96
C VAL A 303 7.19 -10.07 -24.66
N ARG A 304 6.37 -10.31 -23.63
CA ARG A 304 6.64 -9.93 -22.25
C ARG A 304 6.56 -11.14 -21.36
N PHE A 305 7.57 -11.32 -20.53
CA PHE A 305 7.60 -12.30 -19.46
C PHE A 305 7.92 -11.59 -18.15
N THR A 306 7.14 -11.83 -17.10
CA THR A 306 7.39 -11.29 -15.77
C THR A 306 7.29 -12.42 -14.76
N SER A 307 8.28 -12.53 -13.88
CA SER A 307 8.22 -13.37 -12.67
C SER A 307 8.33 -12.47 -11.44
N TRP A 308 7.61 -12.82 -10.37
CA TRP A 308 7.60 -12.03 -9.13
C TRP A 308 7.51 -12.90 -7.89
N GLN A 309 7.95 -12.33 -6.78
CA GLN A 309 7.71 -12.77 -5.42
C GLN A 309 7.46 -11.54 -4.55
N ASN A 310 6.36 -11.55 -3.82
CA ASN A 310 5.97 -10.52 -2.87
C ASN A 310 5.69 -11.19 -1.52
N ASP A 311 6.39 -10.74 -0.49
CA ASP A 311 6.19 -11.14 0.89
C ASP A 311 5.71 -9.92 1.67
N TYR A 312 4.68 -10.09 2.48
CA TYR A 312 4.09 -9.00 3.23
C TYR A 312 3.65 -9.47 4.61
N HIS A 313 4.02 -8.72 5.64
CA HIS A 313 3.61 -8.95 7.01
C HIS A 313 2.82 -7.76 7.52
N ARG A 314 1.79 -8.04 8.32
CA ARG A 314 0.98 -7.04 8.99
C ARG A 314 0.59 -7.51 10.37
N ASP A 315 0.89 -6.71 11.41
CA ASP A 315 0.25 -6.83 12.71
C ASP A 315 -0.63 -5.61 12.98
N TRP A 316 -1.94 -5.81 12.98
CA TRP A 316 -2.89 -4.80 13.39
C TRP A 316 -3.28 -5.05 14.83
N PHE A 317 -2.54 -4.44 15.73
CA PHE A 317 -2.82 -4.42 17.17
C PHE A 317 -3.85 -3.34 17.46
N LYS A 318 -4.96 -3.71 18.08
CA LYS A 318 -6.09 -2.80 18.26
C LYS A 318 -7.00 -3.22 19.39
N VAL A 319 -7.70 -2.24 19.97
CA VAL A 319 -8.79 -2.49 20.88
C VAL A 319 -9.85 -3.40 20.23
N SER A 320 -10.38 -4.37 20.98
CA SER A 320 -11.37 -5.34 20.55
C SER A 320 -12.61 -5.25 21.44
N ASP A 321 -12.49 -5.64 22.70
CA ASP A 321 -13.61 -5.88 23.57
C ASP A 321 -13.39 -5.27 24.97
N PHE A 322 -14.47 -5.03 25.69
CA PHE A 322 -14.49 -4.52 27.05
C PHE A 322 -15.19 -5.53 27.97
N ASN A 323 -14.58 -5.86 29.09
CA ASN A 323 -15.19 -6.69 30.11
C ASN A 323 -15.95 -5.79 31.12
N ASN A 324 -17.20 -5.54 30.81
CA ASN A 324 -18.08 -4.63 31.54
C ASN A 324 -18.85 -5.33 32.68
N ASP A 325 -18.99 -6.66 32.64
CA ASP A 325 -19.80 -7.42 33.58
C ASP A 325 -18.99 -8.51 34.28
N SER A 326 -18.72 -8.28 35.56
CA SER A 326 -18.06 -9.25 36.42
C SER A 326 -18.90 -10.50 36.77
N GLU A 327 -20.21 -10.50 36.48
CA GLU A 327 -21.13 -11.60 36.88
C GLU A 327 -21.37 -12.59 35.73
N HIS A 328 -21.33 -12.17 34.46
CA HIS A 328 -21.71 -13.03 33.30
C HIS A 328 -20.59 -13.30 32.30
N GLY A 329 -19.47 -12.59 32.41
CA GLY A 329 -18.32 -12.79 31.50
C GLY A 329 -18.61 -12.43 30.02
N GLU A 330 -19.67 -11.67 29.77
CA GLU A 330 -19.94 -11.10 28.46
C GLU A 330 -19.00 -9.93 28.21
N ARG A 331 -18.52 -9.83 26.97
CA ARG A 331 -17.62 -8.78 26.50
C ARG A 331 -18.33 -7.98 25.43
N ASP A 332 -18.31 -6.68 25.56
CA ASP A 332 -18.87 -5.76 24.56
C ASP A 332 -17.81 -5.39 23.54
N ASP A 333 -18.03 -5.66 22.25
CA ASP A 333 -17.21 -5.12 21.17
C ASP A 333 -17.26 -3.59 21.16
N ILE A 334 -16.16 -2.93 20.86
CA ILE A 334 -16.08 -1.45 20.83
C ILE A 334 -17.15 -0.81 19.94
N ASN A 335 -17.53 -1.45 18.83
CA ASN A 335 -18.57 -0.91 17.94
C ASN A 335 -19.97 -1.10 18.53
N GLU A 336 -20.19 -2.14 19.33
CA GLU A 336 -21.44 -2.34 20.09
C GLU A 336 -21.57 -1.24 21.13
N LEU A 337 -20.53 -0.95 21.92
CA LEU A 337 -20.53 0.17 22.86
C LEU A 337 -20.84 1.52 22.17
N ILE A 338 -20.24 1.79 21.01
CA ILE A 338 -20.54 3.01 20.23
C ILE A 338 -22.01 3.02 19.78
N SER A 339 -22.52 1.89 19.32
CA SER A 339 -23.92 1.74 18.91
C SER A 339 -24.87 1.99 20.09
N ASP A 340 -24.58 1.41 21.24
CA ASP A 340 -25.39 1.55 22.44
C ASP A 340 -25.37 2.98 23.00
N ALA A 341 -24.20 3.63 22.98
CA ALA A 341 -24.09 5.05 23.31
C ALA A 341 -24.94 5.92 22.36
N ASN A 342 -24.94 5.62 21.07
CA ASN A 342 -25.79 6.30 20.08
C ASN A 342 -27.28 6.02 20.29
N ASN A 343 -27.65 4.89 20.87
CA ASN A 343 -29.01 4.52 21.26
C ASN A 343 -29.41 5.06 22.65
N GLY A 344 -28.54 5.82 23.30
CA GLY A 344 -28.82 6.52 24.55
C GLY A 344 -28.36 5.77 25.81
N SER A 345 -27.55 4.74 25.73
CA SER A 345 -26.93 4.08 26.89
C SER A 345 -25.91 5.00 27.55
N ALA A 346 -26.23 5.53 28.71
CA ALA A 346 -25.30 6.35 29.50
C ALA A 346 -24.11 5.54 30.01
N ASN A 347 -24.30 4.24 30.30
CA ASN A 347 -23.22 3.36 30.73
C ASN A 347 -22.22 3.13 29.63
N ALA A 348 -22.67 2.82 28.40
CA ALA A 348 -21.80 2.65 27.26
C ALA A 348 -21.01 3.95 26.96
N GLN A 349 -21.67 5.10 27.01
CA GLN A 349 -20.96 6.39 26.80
C GLN A 349 -19.93 6.63 27.91
N ALA A 350 -20.22 6.34 29.17
CA ALA A 350 -19.32 6.53 30.30
C ALA A 350 -18.08 5.59 30.21
N ILE A 351 -18.24 4.36 29.69
CA ILE A 351 -17.10 3.46 29.39
C ILE A 351 -16.21 4.08 28.30
N LEU A 352 -16.82 4.53 27.21
CA LEU A 352 -16.10 5.15 26.10
C LEU A 352 -15.35 6.43 26.51
N ASP A 353 -15.96 7.24 27.39
CA ASP A 353 -15.36 8.49 27.89
C ASP A 353 -14.29 8.25 28.98
N GLY A 354 -14.10 7.00 29.42
CA GLY A 354 -13.12 6.64 30.46
C GLY A 354 -13.57 7.00 31.86
N GLU A 355 -14.89 7.12 32.12
CA GLU A 355 -15.48 7.45 33.42
C GLU A 355 -15.78 6.22 34.27
N LEU A 356 -15.63 5.03 33.69
CA LEU A 356 -15.84 3.75 34.39
C LEU A 356 -14.60 2.87 34.31
N ALA A 357 -14.32 2.18 35.41
CA ALA A 357 -13.26 1.17 35.46
C ALA A 357 -13.73 -0.09 34.72
N VAL A 358 -12.88 -0.55 33.77
CA VAL A 358 -13.17 -1.71 32.92
C VAL A 358 -11.87 -2.34 32.42
N GLU A 359 -11.85 -3.69 32.30
CA GLU A 359 -10.76 -4.38 31.59
C GLU A 359 -10.99 -4.27 30.08
N ILE A 360 -9.96 -3.91 29.35
CA ILE A 360 -9.98 -3.79 27.88
C ILE A 360 -9.13 -4.90 27.26
N GLU A 361 -9.69 -5.57 26.27
CA GLU A 361 -8.99 -6.54 25.44
C GLU A 361 -8.47 -5.89 24.17
N TYR A 362 -7.21 -6.13 23.87
CA TYR A 362 -6.54 -5.74 22.63
C TYR A 362 -6.16 -6.99 21.83
N LYS A 363 -6.31 -6.92 20.54
CA LYS A 363 -6.10 -8.05 19.65
C LYS A 363 -4.98 -7.79 18.65
N HIS A 364 -4.01 -8.69 18.64
CA HIS A 364 -3.07 -8.84 17.54
C HIS A 364 -3.74 -9.53 16.37
N ASN A 365 -4.01 -8.80 15.30
CA ASN A 365 -4.50 -9.36 14.05
C ASN A 365 -3.31 -9.56 13.11
N ASN A 366 -2.38 -10.41 13.54
CA ASN A 366 -1.12 -10.68 12.88
C ASN A 366 -1.30 -11.59 11.68
N ARG A 367 -0.74 -11.22 10.51
CA ARG A 367 -0.87 -11.97 9.26
C ARG A 367 0.39 -11.86 8.42
N TYR A 368 0.77 -13.01 7.86
CA TYR A 368 1.82 -13.14 6.87
C TYR A 368 1.18 -13.53 5.55
N TYR A 369 1.63 -12.90 4.48
CA TYR A 369 1.14 -13.14 3.13
C TYR A 369 2.30 -13.40 2.20
N THR A 370 2.08 -14.30 1.23
CA THR A 370 2.95 -14.46 0.07
C THR A 370 2.14 -14.37 -1.20
N ASN A 371 2.75 -13.89 -2.27
CA ASN A 371 2.17 -13.82 -3.60
C ASN A 371 3.31 -13.95 -4.60
N GLU A 372 3.38 -15.08 -5.29
CA GLU A 372 4.43 -15.35 -6.26
C GLU A 372 3.89 -15.94 -7.55
N GLY A 373 4.63 -15.80 -8.63
CA GLY A 373 4.22 -16.36 -9.90
C GLY A 373 5.00 -15.85 -11.09
N TYR A 374 4.46 -16.19 -12.26
CA TYR A 374 4.94 -15.68 -13.53
C TYR A 374 3.80 -15.48 -14.52
N GLN A 375 4.00 -14.55 -15.43
CA GLN A 375 3.09 -14.28 -16.54
C GLN A 375 3.86 -14.12 -17.85
N PHE A 376 3.19 -14.50 -18.93
CA PHE A 376 3.74 -14.43 -20.26
C PHE A 376 2.70 -13.89 -21.23
N ASN A 377 3.06 -12.93 -22.03
CA ASN A 377 2.21 -12.31 -23.05
C ASN A 377 2.93 -12.29 -24.39
N ILE A 378 2.20 -12.65 -25.44
CA ILE A 378 2.64 -12.44 -26.82
C ILE A 378 1.60 -11.57 -27.51
N SER A 379 2.04 -10.50 -28.13
CA SER A 379 1.21 -9.59 -28.90
C SER A 379 1.68 -9.51 -30.34
N THR A 380 0.78 -9.34 -31.28
CA THR A 380 1.10 -9.14 -32.70
C THR A 380 0.01 -8.33 -33.39
N GLN A 381 0.41 -7.65 -34.46
CA GLN A 381 -0.51 -6.94 -35.33
C GLN A 381 -0.77 -7.75 -36.61
N LEU A 382 -2.03 -8.13 -36.82
CA LEU A 382 -2.50 -8.89 -38.00
C LEU A 382 -3.44 -8.00 -38.82
N GLY A 383 -2.90 -7.22 -39.74
CA GLY A 383 -3.65 -6.24 -40.49
C GLY A 383 -4.23 -5.16 -39.58
N ILE A 384 -5.56 -5.08 -39.49
CA ILE A 384 -6.27 -4.12 -38.60
C ILE A 384 -6.52 -4.71 -37.19
N HIS A 385 -6.12 -5.93 -36.90
CA HIS A 385 -6.39 -6.62 -35.65
C HIS A 385 -5.12 -6.69 -34.80
N ALA A 386 -5.19 -6.23 -33.58
CA ALA A 386 -4.21 -6.50 -32.54
C ALA A 386 -4.63 -7.78 -31.80
N LEU A 387 -3.75 -8.76 -31.75
CA LEU A 387 -3.97 -10.01 -31.03
C LEU A 387 -2.98 -10.11 -29.89
N THR A 388 -3.48 -10.38 -28.69
CA THR A 388 -2.66 -10.70 -27.52
C THR A 388 -3.11 -12.04 -26.96
N VAL A 389 -2.16 -12.92 -26.66
CA VAL A 389 -2.36 -14.18 -25.97
C VAL A 389 -1.52 -14.16 -24.71
N GLY A 390 -2.13 -14.49 -23.58
CA GLY A 390 -1.45 -14.48 -22.30
C GLY A 390 -1.65 -15.74 -21.49
N TYR A 391 -0.69 -15.99 -20.64
CA TYR A 391 -0.68 -17.05 -19.63
C TYR A 391 -0.17 -16.48 -18.32
N ARG A 392 -0.83 -16.81 -17.21
CA ARG A 392 -0.38 -16.51 -15.85
C ARG A 392 -0.55 -17.72 -14.97
N ASP A 393 0.48 -18.01 -14.19
CA ASP A 393 0.46 -19.00 -13.12
C ASP A 393 0.94 -18.36 -11.84
N MET A 394 0.18 -18.50 -10.76
CA MET A 394 0.54 -17.86 -9.49
C MET A 394 -0.01 -18.63 -8.30
N GLU A 395 0.69 -18.47 -7.19
CA GLU A 395 0.29 -18.96 -5.89
C GLU A 395 0.23 -17.81 -4.91
N ASP A 396 -0.73 -17.83 -4.00
CA ASP A 396 -0.78 -16.90 -2.88
C ASP A 396 -1.20 -17.60 -1.58
N SER A 397 -0.75 -17.05 -0.46
CA SER A 397 -1.08 -17.56 0.86
C SER A 397 -1.38 -16.46 1.87
N GLU A 398 -2.21 -16.79 2.85
CA GLU A 398 -2.45 -16.00 4.08
C GLU A 398 -2.25 -16.92 5.29
N SER A 399 -1.25 -16.62 6.12
CA SER A 399 -1.10 -17.21 7.45
C SER A 399 -1.54 -16.22 8.51
N ARG A 400 -2.58 -16.57 9.27
CA ARG A 400 -3.11 -15.73 10.35
C ARG A 400 -2.75 -16.31 11.69
N VAL A 401 -2.09 -15.49 12.53
CA VAL A 401 -1.73 -15.80 13.92
C VAL A 401 -2.29 -14.67 14.78
N GLN A 402 -3.13 -15.00 15.76
CA GLN A 402 -3.76 -14.01 16.62
C GLN A 402 -3.37 -14.21 18.08
N ALA A 403 -3.29 -13.11 18.81
CA ALA A 403 -3.08 -13.10 20.25
C ALA A 403 -3.90 -11.96 20.87
N HIS A 404 -4.15 -12.04 22.17
CA HIS A 404 -4.75 -10.97 22.97
C HIS A 404 -3.79 -10.48 24.03
N GLU A 405 -3.89 -9.21 24.36
CA GLU A 405 -3.33 -8.55 25.53
C GLU A 405 -4.42 -7.72 26.21
N TYR A 406 -4.22 -7.35 27.43
CA TYR A 406 -5.21 -6.63 28.23
C TYR A 406 -4.63 -5.37 28.85
N ALA A 407 -5.48 -4.40 29.13
CA ALA A 407 -5.18 -3.25 29.99
C ALA A 407 -6.40 -2.91 30.84
N ASP A 408 -6.18 -2.37 32.02
CA ASP A 408 -7.24 -1.86 32.88
C ASP A 408 -7.42 -0.35 32.64
N GLN A 409 -8.62 0.08 32.31
CA GLN A 409 -9.05 1.46 32.36
C GLN A 409 -9.53 1.79 33.76
N ALA A 410 -8.98 2.81 34.38
CA ALA A 410 -9.49 3.35 35.64
C ALA A 410 -10.63 4.34 35.40
N ALA A 411 -11.40 4.68 36.46
CA ALA A 411 -12.53 5.60 36.35
C ALA A 411 -12.13 7.08 36.11
N ASP A 412 -10.84 7.39 36.04
CA ASP A 412 -10.29 8.67 35.60
C ASP A 412 -9.80 8.63 34.14
N GLY A 413 -10.03 7.53 33.42
CA GLY A 413 -9.66 7.30 32.05
C GLY A 413 -8.18 6.93 31.82
N SER A 414 -7.38 6.81 32.89
CA SER A 414 -6.01 6.32 32.76
C SER A 414 -5.97 4.82 32.43
N LEU A 415 -4.95 4.39 31.71
CA LEU A 415 -4.74 2.98 31.32
C LEU A 415 -3.54 2.39 32.06
N SER A 416 -3.68 1.14 32.52
CA SER A 416 -2.55 0.33 32.96
C SER A 416 -1.63 -0.02 31.78
N PRO A 417 -0.36 -0.40 32.03
CA PRO A 417 0.46 -1.08 31.00
C PRO A 417 -0.23 -2.37 30.53
N LEU A 418 0.06 -2.77 29.29
CA LEU A 418 -0.43 -4.02 28.71
C LEU A 418 0.09 -5.24 29.50
N TYR A 419 -0.75 -6.25 29.64
CA TYR A 419 -0.45 -7.50 30.35
C TYR A 419 -1.13 -8.70 29.69
N GLY A 420 -0.78 -9.90 30.14
CA GLY A 420 -1.51 -11.12 29.87
C GLY A 420 -1.51 -11.59 28.43
N TYR A 421 -0.36 -11.50 27.71
CA TYR A 421 -0.27 -12.00 26.35
C TYR A 421 -0.72 -13.45 26.22
N ILE A 422 -1.79 -13.69 25.47
CA ILE A 422 -2.39 -15.01 25.24
C ILE A 422 -2.45 -15.28 23.74
N GLY A 423 -1.63 -16.22 23.25
CA GLY A 423 -1.74 -16.73 21.89
C GLY A 423 -3.04 -17.53 21.70
N LEU A 424 -3.78 -17.26 20.64
CA LEU A 424 -5.02 -17.98 20.36
C LEU A 424 -4.72 -19.29 19.64
N ASN A 425 -5.08 -20.42 20.28
CA ASN A 425 -4.95 -21.77 19.72
C ASN A 425 -6.28 -22.22 19.16
N ASN A 426 -6.65 -21.88 17.95
CA ASN A 426 -7.93 -22.39 17.47
C ASN A 426 -8.28 -21.97 16.07
N SER A 427 -9.58 -22.02 15.75
CA SER A 427 -10.21 -21.58 14.51
C SER A 427 -9.85 -20.16 14.03
N ASN A 428 -9.26 -19.32 14.90
CA ASN A 428 -8.80 -17.99 14.52
C ASN A 428 -7.42 -18.02 13.86
N ASN A 429 -6.56 -18.98 14.22
CA ASN A 429 -5.30 -19.21 13.51
C ASN A 429 -5.54 -20.10 12.32
N ARG A 430 -5.11 -19.69 11.15
CA ARG A 430 -5.36 -20.44 9.91
C ARG A 430 -4.29 -20.15 8.87
N LEU A 431 -4.08 -21.14 8.02
CA LEU A 431 -3.39 -21.02 6.74
C LEU A 431 -4.42 -21.14 5.62
N ARG A 432 -4.35 -20.26 4.65
CA ARG A 432 -5.06 -20.34 3.39
C ARG A 432 -4.05 -20.26 2.27
N GLU A 433 -4.25 -21.08 1.26
CA GLU A 433 -3.40 -21.13 0.07
C GLU A 433 -4.30 -21.20 -1.16
N SER A 434 -3.87 -20.57 -2.23
CA SER A 434 -4.53 -20.61 -3.51
C SER A 434 -3.49 -20.72 -4.62
N SER A 435 -3.82 -21.50 -5.63
CA SER A 435 -3.06 -21.63 -6.86
C SER A 435 -4.00 -21.34 -8.03
N ALA A 436 -3.57 -20.50 -8.96
CA ALA A 436 -4.41 -20.06 -10.06
C ALA A 436 -3.64 -20.00 -11.38
N THR A 437 -4.17 -20.69 -12.39
CA THR A 437 -3.67 -20.63 -13.76
C THR A 437 -4.69 -19.91 -14.64
N SER A 438 -4.26 -18.94 -15.42
CA SER A 438 -5.10 -18.14 -16.30
C SER A 438 -4.59 -18.14 -17.71
N TYR A 439 -5.53 -18.22 -18.66
CA TYR A 439 -5.30 -18.08 -20.11
C TYR A 439 -6.21 -16.98 -20.64
N TYR A 440 -5.74 -16.10 -21.47
CA TYR A 440 -6.52 -15.00 -22.03
C TYR A 440 -6.05 -14.58 -23.43
#